data_ac7eb0797868671bb7afced99e58357b
#
_entry.id   ac7eb0797868671bb7afced99e58357b
#
_cell.length_a   1.000
_cell.length_b   1.000
_cell.length_c   1.000
_cell.angle_alpha   90.00
_cell.angle_beta   90.00
_cell.angle_gamma   90.00
#
_symmetry.space_group_name_H-M   'P 1'
#
loop_
_entity.id
_entity.type
_entity.pdbx_description
1 polymer ?
#
loop_
_entity_poly.entity_id
_entity_poly.type
_entity_poly.pdbx_seq_one_letter_code
_entity_poly.pdbx_strand_id
1 'polypeptide(L)'
;MRIVHGADEARRTLLRRRPLGETELPAAIRQKNAALFGEDLPVEQQVRRITDDVRRDGDAALARYTRAFTGAEYATFEVARDEIDAAKGEVAADLVAALEEAAAHIRAYHGQQREHSSRSFSQEGVGMQVRAIERVGMYVPTSPGAVYPSSVLMTAIPAKVAGVRELIMMTPAGADGRVHPLKLAAASIAGVDRVFRAGGAEGIAALAFGTESVPRVDKIVGPGNIFVTVAKREVFGSVGIDALYGPSETIVIADDSADPMMAAADLLAQAEHDELATPILLATSNAIAEAVGREVERQLRLLEREGIARASFDARGGAAVVASVGEAVDLASEYAPEHLCLLVRNAAEVAETVRNAGGIFVGDDAPESLGDYTAGPSHVMPTSGAARYASPLGVHDFLKVTSVVAVDLAQLRTTGPAAAKIARAEGFTAHARSIELRLEGGEPPAK
;
A
#
# COMPACT_ATOMS: atom_id res chain seq x y z
N MET A 1 -17.89 7.43 22.98
CA MET A 1 -16.55 7.86 22.45
C MET A 1 -15.76 8.59 23.54
N ARG A 2 -14.47 8.27 23.74
CA ARG A 2 -13.55 8.94 24.68
C ARG A 2 -13.23 10.36 24.21
N ILE A 3 -13.22 11.37 25.10
CA ILE A 3 -12.81 12.75 24.78
C ILE A 3 -11.63 13.15 25.68
N VAL A 4 -10.59 13.72 25.10
CA VAL A 4 -9.42 14.29 25.80
C VAL A 4 -9.27 15.77 25.46
N HIS A 5 -8.53 16.54 26.29
CA HIS A 5 -8.42 17.98 26.13
C HIS A 5 -6.96 18.42 25.98
N GLY A 6 -6.72 19.22 24.94
CA GLY A 6 -5.43 19.82 24.65
C GLY A 6 -4.46 18.90 23.88
N ALA A 7 -3.55 19.53 23.17
CA ALA A 7 -2.58 18.85 22.29
C ALA A 7 -1.70 17.85 23.03
N ASP A 8 -1.22 18.20 24.22
CA ASP A 8 -0.30 17.35 24.97
C ASP A 8 -0.95 16.05 25.44
N GLU A 9 -2.24 16.11 25.88
CA GLU A 9 -2.97 14.89 26.26
C GLU A 9 -3.30 14.06 25.02
N ALA A 10 -3.65 14.68 23.91
CA ALA A 10 -3.85 14.00 22.64
C ALA A 10 -2.60 13.21 22.21
N ARG A 11 -1.39 13.82 22.26
CA ARG A 11 -0.11 13.16 21.96
C ARG A 11 0.18 11.97 22.85
N ARG A 12 -0.08 12.10 24.17
CA ARG A 12 0.18 11.02 25.13
C ARG A 12 -0.79 9.84 25.00
N THR A 13 -1.95 10.04 24.40
CA THR A 13 -3.04 9.07 24.40
C THR A 13 -3.47 8.68 22.99
N LEU A 14 -4.36 9.43 22.34
CA LEU A 14 -4.98 9.07 21.07
C LEU A 14 -3.97 9.04 19.91
N LEU A 15 -3.03 9.97 19.90
CA LEU A 15 -2.01 10.10 18.85
C LEU A 15 -0.74 9.29 19.15
N ARG A 16 -0.74 8.48 20.22
CA ARG A 16 0.40 7.61 20.52
C ARG A 16 0.41 6.39 19.61
N ARG A 17 1.41 6.32 18.74
CA ARG A 17 1.60 5.15 17.88
C ARG A 17 2.14 3.96 18.67
N ARG A 18 1.65 2.77 18.29
CA ARG A 18 2.17 1.49 18.78
C ARG A 18 3.03 0.86 17.68
N PRO A 19 4.24 0.37 17.99
CA PRO A 19 5.05 -0.37 17.02
C PRO A 19 4.31 -1.59 16.45
N LEU A 20 4.52 -1.90 15.18
CA LEU A 20 3.91 -3.07 14.51
C LEU A 20 4.22 -4.40 15.26
N GLY A 21 5.40 -4.52 15.89
CA GLY A 21 5.80 -5.71 16.64
C GLY A 21 5.11 -5.89 18.00
N GLU A 22 4.38 -4.88 18.50
CA GLU A 22 3.61 -4.95 19.75
C GLU A 22 2.15 -5.41 19.54
N THR A 23 1.77 -5.74 18.31
CA THR A 23 0.42 -6.23 18.02
C THR A 23 0.28 -7.68 18.47
N GLU A 24 -0.44 -7.92 19.56
CA GLU A 24 -0.75 -9.28 20.00
C GLU A 24 -1.75 -9.93 19.04
N LEU A 25 -1.43 -11.14 18.60
CA LEU A 25 -2.36 -11.93 17.81
C LEU A 25 -3.53 -12.41 18.68
N PRO A 26 -4.76 -12.48 18.14
CA PRO A 26 -5.88 -13.12 18.81
C PRO A 26 -5.52 -14.55 19.27
N ALA A 27 -6.00 -14.93 20.47
CA ALA A 27 -5.67 -16.23 21.08
C ALA A 27 -5.95 -17.43 20.17
N ALA A 28 -7.06 -17.40 19.40
CA ALA A 28 -7.42 -18.44 18.45
C ALA A 28 -6.37 -18.61 17.33
N ILE A 29 -5.84 -17.48 16.81
CA ILE A 29 -4.79 -17.48 15.78
C ILE A 29 -3.48 -18.02 16.38
N ARG A 30 -3.11 -17.59 17.58
CA ARG A 30 -1.91 -18.09 18.29
C ARG A 30 -1.97 -19.60 18.49
N GLN A 31 -3.10 -20.14 18.97
CA GLN A 31 -3.29 -21.58 19.18
C GLN A 31 -3.19 -22.37 17.87
N LYS A 32 -3.85 -21.89 16.80
CA LYS A 32 -3.77 -22.53 15.48
C LYS A 32 -2.33 -22.56 14.96
N ASN A 33 -1.62 -21.45 15.09
CA ASN A 33 -0.23 -21.34 14.64
C ASN A 33 0.71 -22.17 15.50
N ALA A 34 0.53 -22.19 16.82
CA ALA A 34 1.32 -23.04 17.72
C ALA A 34 1.17 -24.54 17.37
N ALA A 35 -0.04 -24.98 17.00
CA ALA A 35 -0.26 -26.33 16.53
C ALA A 35 0.48 -26.64 15.21
N LEU A 36 0.55 -25.67 14.30
CA LEU A 36 1.25 -25.81 13.01
C LEU A 36 2.78 -25.86 13.17
N PHE A 37 3.34 -25.00 14.03
CA PHE A 37 4.77 -24.86 14.21
C PHE A 37 5.35 -25.76 15.34
N GLY A 38 4.48 -26.34 16.17
CA GLY A 38 4.86 -27.14 17.33
C GLY A 38 5.19 -26.31 18.57
N GLU A 39 5.15 -24.98 18.47
CA GLU A 39 5.44 -24.02 19.53
C GLU A 39 4.79 -22.66 19.26
N ASP A 40 4.57 -21.84 20.30
CA ASP A 40 4.01 -20.48 20.17
C ASP A 40 5.13 -19.49 19.78
N LEU A 41 5.36 -19.35 18.48
CA LEU A 41 6.39 -18.47 17.92
C LEU A 41 5.89 -17.03 17.74
N PRO A 42 6.75 -16.01 17.91
CA PRO A 42 6.49 -14.65 17.44
C PRO A 42 6.20 -14.62 15.94
N VAL A 43 5.39 -13.64 15.49
CA VAL A 43 4.99 -13.52 14.07
C VAL A 43 6.20 -13.50 13.13
N GLU A 44 7.26 -12.78 13.50
CA GLU A 44 8.48 -12.66 12.71
C GLU A 44 9.16 -14.03 12.49
N GLN A 45 9.18 -14.88 13.52
CA GLN A 45 9.79 -16.21 13.42
C GLN A 45 8.91 -17.16 12.59
N GLN A 46 7.58 -17.07 12.77
CA GLN A 46 6.65 -17.84 11.93
C GLN A 46 6.82 -17.48 10.46
N VAL A 47 6.83 -16.18 10.14
CA VAL A 47 6.98 -15.70 8.76
C VAL A 47 8.34 -16.09 8.19
N ARG A 48 9.43 -15.94 8.94
CA ARG A 48 10.76 -16.36 8.49
C ARG A 48 10.79 -17.84 8.14
N ARG A 49 10.22 -18.70 9.00
CA ARG A 49 10.14 -20.14 8.73
C ARG A 49 9.33 -20.45 7.47
N ILE A 50 8.19 -19.76 7.27
CA ILE A 50 7.38 -19.90 6.05
C ILE A 50 8.19 -19.49 4.81
N THR A 51 8.83 -18.33 4.86
CA THR A 51 9.58 -17.77 3.72
C THR A 51 10.79 -18.64 3.36
N ASP A 52 11.52 -19.14 4.36
CA ASP A 52 12.67 -20.05 4.15
C ASP A 52 12.21 -21.39 3.56
N ASP A 53 11.10 -21.95 4.05
CA ASP A 53 10.54 -23.20 3.55
C ASP A 53 10.09 -23.05 2.09
N VAL A 54 9.36 -21.97 1.74
CA VAL A 54 8.93 -21.75 0.35
C VAL A 54 10.13 -21.53 -0.57
N ARG A 55 11.15 -20.81 -0.11
CA ARG A 55 12.39 -20.61 -0.86
C ARG A 55 13.13 -21.93 -1.15
N ARG A 56 13.10 -22.88 -0.20
CA ARG A 56 13.80 -24.18 -0.30
C ARG A 56 13.00 -25.22 -1.07
N ASP A 57 11.69 -25.34 -0.75
CA ASP A 57 10.84 -26.46 -1.15
C ASP A 57 9.80 -26.08 -2.24
N GLY A 58 9.76 -24.82 -2.69
CA GLY A 58 8.91 -24.36 -3.80
C GLY A 58 7.41 -24.63 -3.58
N ASP A 59 6.77 -25.19 -4.62
CA ASP A 59 5.34 -25.52 -4.62
C ASP A 59 4.94 -26.50 -3.50
N ALA A 60 5.82 -27.38 -3.07
CA ALA A 60 5.54 -28.31 -1.98
C ALA A 60 5.32 -27.58 -0.64
N ALA A 61 6.11 -26.54 -0.35
CA ALA A 61 5.92 -25.70 0.83
C ALA A 61 4.67 -24.80 0.67
N LEU A 62 4.48 -24.23 -0.51
CA LEU A 62 3.31 -23.39 -0.81
C LEU A 62 2.01 -24.20 -0.58
N ALA A 63 1.93 -25.44 -1.08
CA ALA A 63 0.79 -26.32 -0.86
C ALA A 63 0.58 -26.68 0.62
N ARG A 64 1.67 -26.99 1.32
CA ARG A 64 1.62 -27.34 2.76
C ARG A 64 1.02 -26.21 3.58
N TYR A 65 1.50 -24.96 3.39
CA TYR A 65 1.02 -23.81 4.15
C TYR A 65 -0.38 -23.39 3.72
N THR A 66 -0.69 -23.37 2.42
CA THR A 66 -2.04 -23.11 1.92
C THR A 66 -3.06 -24.06 2.55
N ARG A 67 -2.78 -25.38 2.56
CA ARG A 67 -3.63 -26.37 3.22
C ARG A 67 -3.77 -26.10 4.71
N ALA A 68 -2.68 -25.81 5.42
CA ALA A 68 -2.71 -25.55 6.86
C ALA A 68 -3.55 -24.32 7.23
N PHE A 69 -3.51 -23.25 6.43
CA PHE A 69 -4.21 -22.01 6.73
C PHE A 69 -5.65 -21.97 6.23
N THR A 70 -5.92 -22.56 5.05
CA THR A 70 -7.24 -22.48 4.39
C THR A 70 -8.02 -23.80 4.42
N GLY A 71 -7.34 -24.92 4.63
CA GLY A 71 -7.91 -26.28 4.47
C GLY A 71 -8.03 -26.73 3.01
N ALA A 72 -7.69 -25.89 2.04
CA ALA A 72 -7.85 -26.17 0.63
C ALA A 72 -6.61 -26.85 0.02
N GLU A 73 -6.85 -27.73 -0.95
CA GLU A 73 -5.83 -28.33 -1.81
C GLU A 73 -6.15 -27.99 -3.27
N TYR A 74 -5.14 -27.54 -4.01
CA TYR A 74 -5.30 -27.16 -5.40
C TYR A 74 -4.50 -28.10 -6.30
N ALA A 75 -5.10 -28.50 -7.43
CA ALA A 75 -4.37 -29.21 -8.47
C ALA A 75 -3.33 -28.29 -9.15
N THR A 76 -3.65 -27.01 -9.24
CA THR A 76 -2.76 -25.94 -9.71
C THR A 76 -3.00 -24.67 -8.90
N PHE A 77 -1.94 -23.88 -8.68
CA PHE A 77 -2.09 -22.58 -8.02
C PHE A 77 -2.60 -21.50 -8.99
N GLU A 78 -2.32 -21.63 -10.27
CA GLU A 78 -2.78 -20.65 -11.27
C GLU A 78 -4.25 -20.84 -11.60
N VAL A 79 -4.97 -19.72 -11.66
CA VAL A 79 -6.35 -19.63 -12.14
C VAL A 79 -6.33 -19.65 -13.66
N ALA A 80 -7.13 -20.51 -14.28
CA ALA A 80 -7.20 -20.59 -15.74
C ALA A 80 -7.66 -19.25 -16.35
N ARG A 81 -7.11 -18.89 -17.49
CA ARG A 81 -7.47 -17.64 -18.17
C ARG A 81 -8.96 -17.56 -18.48
N ASP A 82 -9.55 -18.66 -18.90
CA ASP A 82 -10.98 -18.76 -19.21
C ASP A 82 -11.85 -18.48 -17.96
N GLU A 83 -11.40 -18.86 -16.76
CA GLU A 83 -12.09 -18.56 -15.49
C GLU A 83 -12.06 -17.06 -15.20
N ILE A 84 -10.93 -16.39 -15.46
CA ILE A 84 -10.81 -14.94 -15.30
C ILE A 84 -11.71 -14.21 -16.29
N ASP A 85 -11.72 -14.64 -17.55
CA ASP A 85 -12.49 -13.99 -18.63
C ASP A 85 -14.00 -14.21 -18.46
N ALA A 86 -14.42 -15.37 -17.93
CA ALA A 86 -15.83 -15.67 -17.66
C ALA A 86 -16.39 -14.96 -16.42
N ALA A 87 -15.55 -14.52 -15.49
CA ALA A 87 -15.95 -14.03 -14.17
C ALA A 87 -16.92 -12.85 -14.21
N LYS A 88 -16.84 -11.97 -15.23
CA LYS A 88 -17.80 -10.88 -15.41
C LYS A 88 -19.25 -11.39 -15.58
N GLY A 89 -19.43 -12.56 -16.18
CA GLY A 89 -20.74 -13.19 -16.34
C GLY A 89 -21.32 -13.80 -15.07
N GLU A 90 -20.48 -14.00 -14.03
CA GLU A 90 -20.90 -14.52 -12.72
C GLU A 90 -21.24 -13.39 -11.72
N VAL A 91 -21.06 -12.12 -12.09
CA VAL A 91 -21.31 -10.93 -11.26
C VAL A 91 -22.52 -10.16 -11.81
N ALA A 92 -23.31 -9.55 -10.93
CA ALA A 92 -24.43 -8.72 -11.33
C ALA A 92 -23.99 -7.58 -12.27
N ALA A 93 -24.73 -7.36 -13.34
CA ALA A 93 -24.32 -6.45 -14.41
C ALA A 93 -24.15 -5.00 -13.97
N ASP A 94 -24.97 -4.53 -13.03
CA ASP A 94 -24.86 -3.20 -12.42
C ASP A 94 -23.58 -3.03 -11.60
N LEU A 95 -23.16 -4.09 -10.90
CA LEU A 95 -21.90 -4.09 -10.14
C LEU A 95 -20.69 -4.13 -11.10
N VAL A 96 -20.77 -4.87 -12.20
CA VAL A 96 -19.74 -4.84 -13.25
C VAL A 96 -19.61 -3.43 -13.83
N ALA A 97 -20.75 -2.76 -14.12
CA ALA A 97 -20.75 -1.40 -14.61
C ALA A 97 -20.10 -0.41 -13.61
N ALA A 98 -20.42 -0.54 -12.32
CA ALA A 98 -19.79 0.28 -11.27
C ALA A 98 -18.25 0.05 -11.17
N LEU A 99 -17.79 -1.19 -11.32
CA LEU A 99 -16.35 -1.49 -11.35
C LEU A 99 -15.66 -0.90 -12.60
N GLU A 100 -16.34 -0.92 -13.75
CA GLU A 100 -15.81 -0.33 -14.99
C GLU A 100 -15.76 1.20 -14.91
N GLU A 101 -16.76 1.85 -14.28
CA GLU A 101 -16.74 3.28 -13.98
C GLU A 101 -15.59 3.65 -13.04
N ALA A 102 -15.45 2.95 -11.91
CA ALA A 102 -14.33 3.13 -10.99
C ALA A 102 -12.97 2.97 -11.70
N ALA A 103 -12.85 1.92 -12.51
CA ALA A 103 -11.63 1.67 -13.29
C ALA A 103 -11.34 2.80 -14.29
N ALA A 104 -12.34 3.42 -14.88
CA ALA A 104 -12.17 4.56 -15.80
C ALA A 104 -11.60 5.78 -15.04
N HIS A 105 -12.15 6.12 -13.87
CA HIS A 105 -11.66 7.22 -13.04
C HIS A 105 -10.23 6.99 -12.56
N ILE A 106 -9.92 5.76 -12.08
CA ILE A 106 -8.57 5.40 -11.66
C ILE A 106 -7.58 5.51 -12.82
N ARG A 107 -7.94 5.05 -14.03
CA ARG A 107 -7.09 5.21 -15.22
C ARG A 107 -6.87 6.68 -15.58
N ALA A 108 -7.93 7.50 -15.51
CA ALA A 108 -7.82 8.92 -15.82
C ALA A 108 -6.85 9.63 -14.86
N TYR A 109 -7.00 9.41 -13.56
CA TYR A 109 -6.12 9.99 -12.55
C TYR A 109 -4.66 9.55 -12.74
N HIS A 110 -4.42 8.25 -12.84
CA HIS A 110 -3.06 7.73 -13.00
C HIS A 110 -2.47 8.03 -14.40
N GLY A 111 -3.31 8.27 -15.40
CA GLY A 111 -2.92 8.81 -16.69
C GLY A 111 -2.27 10.18 -16.55
N GLN A 112 -2.94 11.10 -15.82
CA GLN A 112 -2.37 12.40 -15.48
C GLN A 112 -1.08 12.27 -14.66
N GLN A 113 -1.07 11.39 -13.67
CA GLN A 113 0.14 11.12 -12.88
C GLN A 113 1.30 10.64 -13.77
N ARG A 114 1.02 9.80 -14.78
CA ARG A 114 2.03 9.33 -15.74
C ARG A 114 2.57 10.45 -16.62
N GLU A 115 1.72 11.36 -17.06
CA GLU A 115 2.11 12.53 -17.85
C GLU A 115 3.03 13.49 -17.09
N HIS A 116 2.80 13.63 -15.77
CA HIS A 116 3.56 14.52 -14.88
C HIS A 116 4.72 13.81 -14.17
N SER A 117 4.92 12.51 -14.38
CA SER A 117 6.02 11.75 -13.79
C SER A 117 7.34 11.98 -14.53
N SER A 118 8.42 11.48 -13.94
CA SER A 118 9.77 11.53 -14.54
C SER A 118 9.78 11.02 -15.98
N ARG A 119 10.46 11.76 -16.85
CA ARG A 119 10.66 11.40 -18.27
C ARG A 119 12.14 11.15 -18.57
N SER A 120 12.40 10.32 -19.55
CA SER A 120 13.77 10.14 -20.05
C SER A 120 14.28 11.44 -20.67
N PHE A 121 15.55 11.74 -20.44
CA PHE A 121 16.25 12.85 -21.10
C PHE A 121 17.69 12.48 -21.42
N SER A 122 18.29 13.20 -22.35
CA SER A 122 19.73 13.16 -22.66
C SER A 122 20.18 14.57 -22.99
N GLN A 123 21.20 15.06 -22.29
CA GLN A 123 21.77 16.37 -22.50
C GLN A 123 23.27 16.30 -22.29
N GLU A 124 24.04 16.79 -23.27
CA GLU A 124 25.50 16.87 -23.20
C GLU A 124 26.19 15.56 -22.76
N GLY A 125 25.72 14.43 -23.29
CA GLY A 125 26.29 13.11 -23.00
C GLY A 125 25.93 12.52 -21.66
N VAL A 126 25.08 13.17 -20.85
CA VAL A 126 24.50 12.60 -19.63
C VAL A 126 22.99 12.54 -19.74
N GLY A 127 22.38 11.54 -19.13
CA GLY A 127 20.94 11.39 -19.24
C GLY A 127 20.37 10.38 -18.28
N MET A 128 19.09 10.18 -18.44
CA MET A 128 18.27 9.30 -17.63
C MET A 128 17.30 8.54 -18.53
N GLN A 129 17.22 7.23 -18.35
CA GLN A 129 16.18 6.40 -18.94
C GLN A 129 15.17 6.02 -17.86
N VAL A 130 13.89 6.29 -18.12
CA VAL A 130 12.76 5.88 -17.27
C VAL A 130 12.06 4.72 -17.95
N ARG A 131 11.93 3.60 -17.24
CA ARG A 131 11.28 2.39 -17.73
C ARG A 131 10.37 1.81 -16.66
N ALA A 132 9.30 1.14 -17.08
CA ALA A 132 8.49 0.36 -16.17
C ALA A 132 9.28 -0.85 -15.64
N ILE A 133 8.94 -1.30 -14.42
CA ILE A 133 9.33 -2.60 -13.89
C ILE A 133 8.70 -3.68 -14.78
N GLU A 134 9.41 -4.74 -15.07
CA GLU A 134 8.95 -5.73 -16.07
C GLU A 134 7.85 -6.63 -15.51
N ARG A 135 8.05 -7.18 -14.31
CA ARG A 135 7.10 -8.10 -13.66
C ARG A 135 6.81 -7.66 -12.24
N VAL A 136 5.52 -7.49 -11.92
CA VAL A 136 5.05 -7.06 -10.60
C VAL A 136 4.06 -8.08 -10.05
N GLY A 137 4.24 -8.45 -8.78
CA GLY A 137 3.26 -9.19 -8.01
C GLY A 137 2.40 -8.23 -7.20
N MET A 138 1.08 -8.40 -7.27
CA MET A 138 0.15 -7.69 -6.40
C MET A 138 -0.53 -8.66 -5.45
N TYR A 139 -0.58 -8.32 -4.18
CA TYR A 139 -1.30 -9.09 -3.17
C TYR A 139 -2.67 -8.47 -2.91
N VAL A 140 -3.72 -9.27 -3.01
CA VAL A 140 -5.09 -8.85 -2.70
C VAL A 140 -5.64 -9.72 -1.57
N PRO A 141 -5.92 -9.13 -0.38
CA PRO A 141 -6.35 -9.89 0.78
C PRO A 141 -7.77 -10.44 0.62
N THR A 142 -8.14 -11.32 1.55
CA THR A 142 -9.51 -11.76 1.83
C THR A 142 -9.74 -11.65 3.34
N SER A 143 -10.88 -11.13 3.76
CA SER A 143 -11.31 -11.12 5.16
C SER A 143 -12.69 -11.75 5.29
N PRO A 144 -13.05 -12.31 6.45
CA PRO A 144 -14.40 -12.80 6.67
C PRO A 144 -15.44 -11.72 6.38
N GLY A 145 -16.37 -12.02 5.46
CA GLY A 145 -17.45 -11.11 5.06
C GLY A 145 -17.04 -9.93 4.18
N ALA A 146 -15.76 -9.84 3.75
CA ALA A 146 -15.31 -8.78 2.84
C ALA A 146 -14.54 -9.33 1.64
N VAL A 147 -14.90 -8.81 0.47
CA VAL A 147 -14.24 -9.06 -0.81
C VAL A 147 -13.72 -7.72 -1.31
N TYR A 148 -12.46 -7.66 -1.75
CA TYR A 148 -11.77 -6.41 -2.10
C TYR A 148 -11.55 -6.24 -3.61
N PRO A 149 -12.61 -6.09 -4.44
CA PRO A 149 -12.45 -5.82 -5.87
C PRO A 149 -11.84 -4.44 -6.13
N SER A 150 -12.12 -3.46 -5.27
CA SER A 150 -11.51 -2.13 -5.33
C SER A 150 -9.99 -2.20 -5.20
N SER A 151 -9.46 -3.00 -4.27
CA SER A 151 -8.01 -3.18 -4.12
C SER A 151 -7.37 -3.81 -5.36
N VAL A 152 -8.11 -4.64 -6.12
CA VAL A 152 -7.64 -5.12 -7.42
C VAL A 152 -7.46 -3.96 -8.38
N LEU A 153 -8.48 -3.11 -8.54
CA LEU A 153 -8.45 -1.95 -9.45
C LEU A 153 -7.36 -0.95 -9.04
N MET A 154 -7.35 -0.58 -7.74
CA MET A 154 -6.45 0.44 -7.16
C MET A 154 -4.97 0.04 -7.19
N THR A 155 -4.68 -1.27 -7.28
CA THR A 155 -3.30 -1.78 -7.37
C THR A 155 -2.90 -2.07 -8.82
N ALA A 156 -3.79 -2.66 -9.60
CA ALA A 156 -3.47 -3.10 -10.95
C ALA A 156 -3.42 -1.96 -11.97
N ILE A 157 -4.36 -1.01 -11.90
CA ILE A 157 -4.48 0.04 -12.91
C ILE A 157 -3.25 0.97 -12.93
N PRO A 158 -2.73 1.49 -11.80
CA PRO A 158 -1.51 2.28 -11.83
C PRO A 158 -0.30 1.51 -12.38
N ALA A 159 -0.19 0.20 -12.12
CA ALA A 159 0.84 -0.65 -12.70
C ALA A 159 0.74 -0.75 -14.23
N LYS A 160 -0.47 -0.97 -14.74
CA LYS A 160 -0.72 -1.04 -16.21
C LYS A 160 -0.53 0.32 -16.89
N VAL A 161 -0.94 1.42 -16.27
CA VAL A 161 -0.68 2.79 -16.75
C VAL A 161 0.81 3.11 -16.78
N ALA A 162 1.58 2.63 -15.82
CA ALA A 162 3.05 2.76 -15.81
C ALA A 162 3.72 1.97 -16.94
N GLY A 163 3.05 0.94 -17.50
CA GLY A 163 3.56 0.08 -18.56
C GLY A 163 4.19 -1.22 -18.06
N VAL A 164 3.82 -1.72 -16.88
CA VAL A 164 4.22 -3.05 -16.39
C VAL A 164 3.77 -4.12 -17.37
N ARG A 165 4.74 -4.92 -17.85
CA ARG A 165 4.51 -5.91 -18.89
C ARG A 165 3.71 -7.11 -18.38
N GLU A 166 4.08 -7.64 -17.21
CA GLU A 166 3.43 -8.78 -16.59
C GLU A 166 3.03 -8.45 -15.15
N LEU A 167 1.72 -8.44 -14.89
CA LEU A 167 1.15 -8.18 -13.60
C LEU A 167 0.48 -9.46 -13.07
N ILE A 168 0.97 -9.94 -11.93
CA ILE A 168 0.56 -11.19 -11.30
C ILE A 168 -0.21 -10.88 -10.03
N MET A 169 -1.46 -11.31 -9.94
CA MET A 169 -2.25 -11.22 -8.73
C MET A 169 -2.11 -12.48 -7.88
N MET A 170 -1.76 -12.32 -6.61
CA MET A 170 -1.79 -13.35 -5.59
C MET A 170 -2.94 -13.05 -4.62
N THR A 171 -3.86 -14.01 -4.43
CA THR A 171 -5.01 -13.83 -3.55
C THR A 171 -5.46 -15.18 -2.96
N PRO A 172 -5.87 -15.22 -1.68
CA PRO A 172 -6.48 -16.43 -1.11
C PRO A 172 -7.74 -16.80 -1.89
N ALA A 173 -7.96 -18.11 -2.05
CA ALA A 173 -9.21 -18.67 -2.54
C ALA A 173 -10.13 -19.05 -1.38
N GLY A 174 -11.41 -19.26 -1.67
CA GLY A 174 -12.39 -19.79 -0.72
C GLY A 174 -12.13 -21.25 -0.36
N ALA A 175 -12.93 -21.79 0.56
CA ALA A 175 -12.85 -23.19 0.97
C ALA A 175 -13.18 -24.17 -0.18
N ASP A 176 -13.90 -23.70 -1.20
CA ASP A 176 -14.21 -24.40 -2.45
C ASP A 176 -13.03 -24.42 -3.45
N GLY A 177 -11.93 -23.77 -3.10
CA GLY A 177 -10.76 -23.63 -3.97
C GLY A 177 -10.90 -22.57 -5.07
N ARG A 178 -12.00 -21.82 -5.11
CA ARG A 178 -12.23 -20.76 -6.12
C ARG A 178 -11.85 -19.39 -5.60
N VAL A 179 -11.25 -18.58 -6.46
CA VAL A 179 -11.13 -17.14 -6.22
C VAL A 179 -12.51 -16.52 -6.43
N HIS A 180 -12.90 -15.61 -5.55
CA HIS A 180 -14.22 -14.96 -5.61
C HIS A 180 -14.44 -14.30 -6.98
N PRO A 181 -15.58 -14.56 -7.69
CA PRO A 181 -15.83 -14.04 -9.04
C PRO A 181 -15.69 -12.52 -9.16
N LEU A 182 -16.07 -11.78 -8.13
CA LEU A 182 -15.95 -10.31 -8.10
C LEU A 182 -14.48 -9.84 -8.18
N LYS A 183 -13.53 -10.57 -7.57
CA LYS A 183 -12.10 -10.27 -7.71
C LYS A 183 -11.58 -10.60 -9.11
N LEU A 184 -12.02 -11.71 -9.69
CA LEU A 184 -11.63 -12.09 -11.05
C LEU A 184 -12.21 -11.13 -12.08
N ALA A 185 -13.46 -10.67 -11.90
CA ALA A 185 -14.05 -9.64 -12.75
C ALA A 185 -13.25 -8.33 -12.67
N ALA A 186 -12.89 -7.87 -11.47
CA ALA A 186 -12.04 -6.71 -11.30
C ALA A 186 -10.64 -6.91 -11.92
N ALA A 187 -10.04 -8.10 -11.79
CA ALA A 187 -8.77 -8.45 -12.42
C ALA A 187 -8.84 -8.39 -13.95
N SER A 188 -9.92 -8.91 -14.54
CA SER A 188 -10.21 -8.81 -15.98
C SER A 188 -10.33 -7.34 -16.43
N ILE A 189 -11.11 -6.51 -15.70
CA ILE A 189 -11.32 -5.07 -15.97
C ILE A 189 -10.00 -4.29 -15.88
N ALA A 190 -9.18 -4.60 -14.89
CA ALA A 190 -7.90 -3.92 -14.65
C ALA A 190 -6.78 -4.39 -15.58
N GLY A 191 -6.94 -5.52 -16.27
CA GLY A 191 -5.94 -6.07 -17.18
C GLY A 191 -4.83 -6.83 -16.45
N VAL A 192 -5.16 -7.55 -15.38
CA VAL A 192 -4.24 -8.48 -14.70
C VAL A 192 -3.91 -9.63 -15.64
N ASP A 193 -2.63 -9.97 -15.76
CA ASP A 193 -2.19 -10.98 -16.72
C ASP A 193 -2.36 -12.41 -16.19
N ARG A 194 -2.04 -12.64 -14.90
CA ARG A 194 -2.14 -13.96 -14.25
C ARG A 194 -2.64 -13.83 -12.82
N VAL A 195 -3.36 -14.85 -12.36
CA VAL A 195 -3.91 -14.91 -10.99
C VAL A 195 -3.51 -16.23 -10.35
N PHE A 196 -3.05 -16.17 -9.09
CA PHE A 196 -2.65 -17.34 -8.30
C PHE A 196 -3.40 -17.43 -6.99
N ARG A 197 -3.75 -18.66 -6.60
CA ARG A 197 -4.53 -19.01 -5.40
C ARG A 197 -3.61 -19.31 -4.22
N ALA A 198 -3.05 -18.30 -3.62
CA ALA A 198 -2.34 -18.43 -2.36
C ALA A 198 -2.49 -17.17 -1.53
N GLY A 199 -2.33 -17.27 -0.23
CA GLY A 199 -2.47 -16.17 0.70
C GLY A 199 -1.24 -15.99 1.57
N GLY A 200 -1.35 -15.11 2.57
CA GLY A 200 -0.40 -15.02 3.66
C GLY A 200 1.06 -14.79 3.28
N ALA A 201 1.92 -15.19 4.20
CA ALA A 201 3.36 -15.09 4.03
C ALA A 201 3.90 -16.03 2.94
N GLU A 202 3.25 -17.19 2.73
CA GLU A 202 3.61 -18.18 1.72
C GLU A 202 3.40 -17.64 0.31
N GLY A 203 2.32 -16.88 0.07
CA GLY A 203 2.05 -16.23 -1.21
C GLY A 203 3.08 -15.12 -1.51
N ILE A 204 3.45 -14.31 -0.50
CA ILE A 204 4.50 -13.30 -0.63
C ILE A 204 5.86 -13.95 -0.94
N ALA A 205 6.20 -15.04 -0.25
CA ALA A 205 7.44 -15.78 -0.50
C ALA A 205 7.48 -16.38 -1.91
N ALA A 206 6.36 -16.96 -2.37
CA ALA A 206 6.25 -17.50 -3.73
C ALA A 206 6.47 -16.42 -4.79
N LEU A 207 5.90 -15.23 -4.64
CA LEU A 207 6.15 -14.09 -5.52
C LEU A 207 7.61 -13.62 -5.48
N ALA A 208 8.23 -13.60 -4.29
CA ALA A 208 9.58 -13.08 -4.09
C ALA A 208 10.67 -14.00 -4.65
N PHE A 209 10.54 -15.31 -4.46
CA PHE A 209 11.59 -16.26 -4.81
C PHE A 209 11.28 -17.05 -6.10
N GLY A 210 10.02 -17.10 -6.50
CA GLY A 210 9.52 -18.02 -7.51
C GLY A 210 9.37 -19.42 -6.95
N THR A 211 8.51 -20.20 -7.58
CA THR A 211 8.35 -21.64 -7.37
C THR A 211 8.21 -22.32 -8.74
N GLU A 212 7.95 -23.62 -8.80
CA GLU A 212 7.74 -24.33 -10.05
C GLU A 212 6.55 -23.77 -10.84
N SER A 213 5.49 -23.31 -10.14
CA SER A 213 4.27 -22.77 -10.77
C SER A 213 4.20 -21.24 -10.75
N VAL A 214 4.73 -20.59 -9.71
CA VAL A 214 4.65 -19.15 -9.53
C VAL A 214 5.93 -18.46 -10.01
N PRO A 215 5.88 -17.60 -11.05
CA PRO A 215 7.07 -16.89 -11.51
C PRO A 215 7.51 -15.85 -10.48
N ARG A 216 8.83 -15.75 -10.30
CA ARG A 216 9.42 -14.68 -9.49
C ARG A 216 9.11 -13.31 -10.08
N VAL A 217 8.84 -12.34 -9.20
CA VAL A 217 8.58 -10.94 -9.57
C VAL A 217 9.71 -10.00 -9.14
N ASP A 218 9.72 -8.79 -9.71
CA ASP A 218 10.72 -7.77 -9.40
C ASP A 218 10.27 -6.83 -8.26
N LYS A 219 8.94 -6.66 -8.09
CA LYS A 219 8.34 -5.86 -7.02
C LYS A 219 7.03 -6.50 -6.57
N ILE A 220 6.76 -6.45 -5.26
CA ILE A 220 5.49 -6.89 -4.64
C ILE A 220 4.79 -5.65 -4.09
N VAL A 221 3.50 -5.49 -4.43
CA VAL A 221 2.67 -4.36 -4.01
C VAL A 221 1.33 -4.83 -3.44
N GLY A 222 0.67 -3.95 -2.72
CA GLY A 222 -0.67 -4.18 -2.16
C GLY A 222 -0.69 -4.40 -0.65
N PRO A 223 -1.85 -4.15 -0.03
CA PRO A 223 -2.06 -4.27 1.41
C PRO A 223 -2.25 -5.73 1.83
N GLY A 224 -2.11 -6.00 3.13
CA GLY A 224 -2.38 -7.31 3.71
C GLY A 224 -2.35 -7.27 5.24
N ASN A 225 -2.65 -8.39 5.86
CA ASN A 225 -2.58 -8.53 7.32
C ASN A 225 -1.13 -8.51 7.83
N ILE A 226 -0.96 -8.60 9.16
CA ILE A 226 0.35 -8.56 9.81
C ILE A 226 1.35 -9.59 9.24
N PHE A 227 0.91 -10.78 8.86
CA PHE A 227 1.78 -11.82 8.27
C PHE A 227 2.29 -11.41 6.89
N VAL A 228 1.43 -10.80 6.07
CA VAL A 228 1.79 -10.27 4.75
C VAL A 228 2.76 -9.10 4.90
N THR A 229 2.50 -8.18 5.83
CA THR A 229 3.36 -7.02 6.11
C THR A 229 4.75 -7.47 6.58
N VAL A 230 4.81 -8.42 7.51
CA VAL A 230 6.09 -8.99 7.98
C VAL A 230 6.79 -9.77 6.88
N ALA A 231 6.06 -10.52 6.04
CA ALA A 231 6.64 -11.23 4.90
C ALA A 231 7.23 -10.26 3.86
N LYS A 232 6.55 -9.18 3.53
CA LYS A 232 7.10 -8.13 2.65
C LYS A 232 8.40 -7.55 3.22
N ARG A 233 8.45 -7.29 4.53
CA ARG A 233 9.67 -6.83 5.21
C ARG A 233 10.81 -7.87 5.12
N GLU A 234 10.51 -9.15 5.32
CA GLU A 234 11.50 -10.23 5.30
C GLU A 234 12.10 -10.46 3.91
N VAL A 235 11.30 -10.33 2.84
CA VAL A 235 11.76 -10.53 1.46
C VAL A 235 12.36 -9.27 0.82
N PHE A 236 12.24 -8.10 1.47
CA PHE A 236 12.81 -6.85 0.96
C PHE A 236 14.32 -6.96 0.78
N GLY A 237 14.83 -6.51 -0.35
CA GLY A 237 16.22 -6.71 -0.77
C GLY A 237 16.41 -7.89 -1.73
N SER A 238 15.59 -8.95 -1.61
CA SER A 238 15.49 -10.00 -2.64
C SER A 238 14.50 -9.62 -3.74
N VAL A 239 13.51 -8.83 -3.40
CA VAL A 239 12.47 -8.26 -4.27
C VAL A 239 12.16 -6.84 -3.77
N GLY A 240 11.71 -5.95 -4.66
CA GLY A 240 11.21 -4.63 -4.26
C GLY A 240 9.83 -4.75 -3.59
N ILE A 241 9.48 -3.78 -2.75
CA ILE A 241 8.13 -3.64 -2.19
C ILE A 241 7.64 -2.20 -2.36
N ASP A 242 6.32 -1.98 -2.23
CA ASP A 242 5.73 -0.64 -2.15
C ASP A 242 5.96 -0.02 -0.76
N ALA A 243 5.24 -0.53 0.25
CA ALA A 243 5.36 -0.09 1.64
C ALA A 243 4.98 -1.23 2.61
N LEU A 244 5.11 -0.95 3.91
CA LEU A 244 4.64 -1.81 4.99
C LEU A 244 3.36 -1.18 5.56
N TYR A 245 2.22 -1.80 5.28
CA TYR A 245 0.92 -1.31 5.70
C TYR A 245 0.54 -1.89 7.07
N GLY A 246 0.03 -1.01 7.93
CA GLY A 246 -0.60 -1.36 9.20
C GLY A 246 -2.14 -1.29 9.12
N PRO A 247 -2.83 -1.36 10.26
CA PRO A 247 -4.27 -1.12 10.34
C PRO A 247 -4.65 0.27 9.83
N SER A 248 -5.87 0.42 9.32
CA SER A 248 -6.40 1.67 8.80
C SER A 248 -6.43 2.79 9.85
N GLU A 249 -6.14 3.99 9.42
CA GLU A 249 -6.06 5.19 10.26
C GLU A 249 -6.81 6.34 9.61
N THR A 250 -7.73 6.99 10.35
CA THR A 250 -8.32 8.25 9.92
C THR A 250 -8.22 9.31 11.00
N ILE A 251 -7.94 10.53 10.58
CA ILE A 251 -8.13 11.74 11.40
C ILE A 251 -9.15 12.63 10.71
N VAL A 252 -10.21 12.97 11.44
CA VAL A 252 -11.18 13.98 11.03
C VAL A 252 -10.89 15.26 11.81
N ILE A 253 -10.62 16.37 11.12
CA ILE A 253 -10.53 17.70 11.73
C ILE A 253 -11.87 18.40 11.55
N ALA A 254 -12.51 18.81 12.64
CA ALA A 254 -13.81 19.44 12.63
C ALA A 254 -13.83 20.74 13.46
N ASP A 255 -14.32 21.83 12.87
CA ASP A 255 -14.67 23.06 13.58
C ASP A 255 -16.20 23.19 13.77
N ASP A 256 -16.67 24.30 14.34
CA ASP A 256 -18.09 24.50 14.62
C ASP A 256 -18.98 24.63 13.35
N SER A 257 -18.39 24.63 12.14
CA SER A 257 -19.13 24.59 10.87
C SER A 257 -19.38 23.19 10.36
N ALA A 258 -18.71 22.17 10.90
CA ALA A 258 -18.84 20.78 10.47
C ALA A 258 -20.23 20.21 10.80
N ASP A 259 -20.76 19.38 9.92
CA ASP A 259 -21.91 18.54 10.24
C ASP A 259 -21.48 17.32 11.08
N PRO A 260 -21.91 17.21 12.35
CA PRO A 260 -21.55 16.07 13.19
C PRO A 260 -21.93 14.71 12.61
N MET A 261 -23.00 14.66 11.79
CA MET A 261 -23.45 13.43 11.14
C MET A 261 -22.42 12.94 10.10
N MET A 262 -21.88 13.86 9.30
CA MET A 262 -20.85 13.54 8.28
C MET A 262 -19.53 13.16 8.94
N ALA A 263 -19.09 13.91 9.95
CA ALA A 263 -17.87 13.58 10.69
C ALA A 263 -17.95 12.19 11.37
N ALA A 264 -19.11 11.82 11.90
CA ALA A 264 -19.32 10.49 12.46
C ALA A 264 -19.31 9.40 11.39
N ALA A 265 -19.87 9.66 10.20
CA ALA A 265 -19.88 8.71 9.09
C ALA A 265 -18.45 8.41 8.59
N ASP A 266 -17.59 9.42 8.41
CA ASP A 266 -16.20 9.23 8.02
C ASP A 266 -15.41 8.42 9.06
N LEU A 267 -15.55 8.75 10.35
CA LEU A 267 -14.92 7.98 11.43
C LEU A 267 -15.36 6.51 11.45
N LEU A 268 -16.64 6.26 11.19
CA LEU A 268 -17.20 4.91 11.17
C LEU A 268 -16.80 4.11 9.94
N ALA A 269 -16.62 4.76 8.79
CA ALA A 269 -16.17 4.13 7.56
C ALA A 269 -14.81 3.44 7.75
N GLN A 270 -13.88 4.06 8.48
CA GLN A 270 -12.61 3.41 8.80
C GLN A 270 -12.69 2.47 10.00
N ALA A 271 -13.50 2.79 10.99
CA ALA A 271 -13.64 1.94 12.18
C ALA A 271 -14.15 0.53 11.85
N GLU A 272 -14.97 0.36 10.80
CA GLU A 272 -15.52 -0.95 10.41
C GLU A 272 -14.52 -1.85 9.67
N HIS A 273 -13.36 -1.33 9.24
CA HIS A 273 -12.35 -2.11 8.52
C HIS A 273 -11.73 -3.22 9.38
N ASP A 274 -11.32 -2.88 10.62
CA ASP A 274 -10.60 -3.80 11.52
C ASP A 274 -10.72 -3.32 12.97
N GLU A 275 -10.69 -4.24 13.93
CA GLU A 275 -10.69 -3.93 15.38
C GLU A 275 -9.47 -3.08 15.81
N LEU A 276 -8.43 -3.05 15.01
CA LEU A 276 -7.22 -2.26 15.23
C LEU A 276 -7.22 -0.93 14.45
N ALA A 277 -8.26 -0.60 13.71
CA ALA A 277 -8.39 0.69 13.06
C ALA A 277 -8.35 1.84 14.08
N THR A 278 -7.95 3.03 13.63
CA THR A 278 -7.71 4.17 14.52
C THR A 278 -8.50 5.39 14.04
N PRO A 279 -9.80 5.50 14.41
CA PRO A 279 -10.65 6.65 14.08
C PRO A 279 -10.48 7.75 15.12
N ILE A 280 -9.90 8.89 14.75
CA ILE A 280 -9.62 10.03 15.65
C ILE A 280 -10.31 11.28 15.14
N LEU A 281 -11.01 11.98 16.04
CA LEU A 281 -11.54 13.31 15.83
C LEU A 281 -10.62 14.35 16.49
N LEU A 282 -10.22 15.38 15.76
CA LEU A 282 -9.61 16.59 16.28
C LEU A 282 -10.64 17.74 16.17
N ALA A 283 -11.26 18.11 17.28
CA ALA A 283 -12.34 19.08 17.32
C ALA A 283 -11.89 20.40 17.93
N THR A 284 -12.37 21.54 17.42
CA THR A 284 -12.03 22.86 17.96
C THR A 284 -12.89 23.28 19.15
N SER A 285 -13.94 22.52 19.48
CA SER A 285 -14.78 22.76 20.64
C SER A 285 -15.34 21.49 21.25
N ASN A 286 -15.71 21.55 22.54
CA ASN A 286 -16.43 20.46 23.20
C ASN A 286 -17.78 20.17 22.56
N ALA A 287 -18.45 21.22 22.07
CA ALA A 287 -19.79 21.10 21.49
C ALA A 287 -19.78 20.18 20.26
N ILE A 288 -18.82 20.38 19.36
CA ILE A 288 -18.68 19.53 18.16
C ILE A 288 -18.21 18.12 18.53
N ALA A 289 -17.25 17.97 19.48
CA ALA A 289 -16.76 16.67 19.91
C ALA A 289 -17.89 15.80 20.53
N GLU A 290 -18.73 16.40 21.37
CA GLU A 290 -19.87 15.71 21.96
C GLU A 290 -20.98 15.42 20.92
N ALA A 291 -21.24 16.34 19.99
CA ALA A 291 -22.22 16.13 18.93
C ALA A 291 -21.82 14.97 18.01
N VAL A 292 -20.55 14.95 17.55
CA VAL A 292 -20.02 13.82 16.77
C VAL A 292 -20.06 12.52 17.58
N GLY A 293 -19.71 12.57 18.87
CA GLY A 293 -19.80 11.39 19.75
C GLY A 293 -21.21 10.80 19.84
N ARG A 294 -22.25 11.65 19.92
CA ARG A 294 -23.66 11.19 19.90
C ARG A 294 -24.02 10.56 18.56
N GLU A 295 -23.57 11.16 17.45
CA GLU A 295 -23.80 10.64 16.10
C GLU A 295 -23.07 9.33 15.85
N VAL A 296 -21.84 9.16 16.31
CA VAL A 296 -21.12 7.87 16.26
C VAL A 296 -21.95 6.79 16.95
N GLU A 297 -22.44 7.02 18.19
CA GLU A 297 -23.23 6.03 18.92
C GLU A 297 -24.58 5.73 18.24
N ARG A 298 -25.18 6.72 17.58
CA ARG A 298 -26.44 6.54 16.83
C ARG A 298 -26.24 5.71 15.58
N GLN A 299 -25.22 6.06 14.76
CA GLN A 299 -24.97 5.43 13.46
C GLN A 299 -24.38 4.02 13.64
N LEU A 300 -23.51 3.82 14.64
CA LEU A 300 -22.87 2.53 14.93
C LEU A 300 -23.88 1.38 15.06
N ARG A 301 -25.05 1.64 15.68
CA ARG A 301 -26.13 0.67 15.84
C ARG A 301 -26.81 0.25 14.53
N LEU A 302 -26.57 0.97 13.44
CA LEU A 302 -27.13 0.70 12.11
C LEU A 302 -26.19 -0.12 11.22
N LEU A 303 -24.95 -0.33 11.66
CA LEU A 303 -23.93 -1.01 10.88
C LEU A 303 -24.01 -2.53 11.04
N GLU A 304 -23.89 -3.27 9.95
CA GLU A 304 -23.77 -4.73 9.98
C GLU A 304 -22.50 -5.18 10.72
N ARG A 305 -21.43 -4.36 10.67
CA ARG A 305 -20.16 -4.60 11.34
C ARG A 305 -20.01 -3.84 12.67
N GLU A 306 -21.11 -3.55 13.36
CA GLU A 306 -21.13 -2.81 14.64
C GLU A 306 -20.04 -3.28 15.61
N GLY A 307 -19.91 -4.60 15.80
CA GLY A 307 -18.95 -5.18 16.77
C GLY A 307 -17.50 -4.81 16.47
N ILE A 308 -17.09 -4.82 15.21
CA ILE A 308 -15.73 -4.46 14.76
C ILE A 308 -15.49 -2.96 14.96
N ALA A 309 -16.42 -2.12 14.48
CA ALA A 309 -16.29 -0.68 14.60
C ALA A 309 -16.29 -0.23 16.08
N ARG A 310 -17.11 -0.85 16.94
CA ARG A 310 -17.10 -0.59 18.38
C ARG A 310 -15.78 -0.96 19.02
N ALA A 311 -15.24 -2.14 18.73
CA ALA A 311 -13.94 -2.58 19.24
C ALA A 311 -12.80 -1.63 18.83
N SER A 312 -12.83 -1.13 17.59
CA SER A 312 -11.89 -0.13 17.08
C SER A 312 -11.95 1.17 17.90
N PHE A 313 -13.15 1.72 18.10
CA PHE A 313 -13.33 2.93 18.92
C PHE A 313 -12.89 2.72 20.39
N ASP A 314 -13.25 1.59 20.99
CA ASP A 314 -12.92 1.31 22.39
C ASP A 314 -11.39 1.15 22.59
N ALA A 315 -10.70 0.56 21.61
CA ALA A 315 -9.27 0.29 21.70
C ALA A 315 -8.40 1.51 21.33
N ARG A 316 -8.78 2.27 20.29
CA ARG A 316 -7.89 3.26 19.65
C ARG A 316 -8.57 4.57 19.26
N GLY A 317 -9.89 4.60 19.15
CA GLY A 317 -10.66 5.76 18.73
C GLY A 317 -10.90 6.79 19.84
N GLY A 318 -11.31 7.99 19.43
CA GLY A 318 -11.68 9.04 20.34
C GLY A 318 -11.63 10.43 19.73
N ALA A 319 -11.91 11.44 20.56
CA ALA A 319 -11.82 12.85 20.18
C ALA A 319 -10.79 13.58 21.04
N ALA A 320 -10.06 14.50 20.45
CA ALA A 320 -9.27 15.50 21.16
C ALA A 320 -9.84 16.89 20.88
N VAL A 321 -10.12 17.65 21.94
CA VAL A 321 -10.51 19.06 21.83
C VAL A 321 -9.25 19.90 21.88
N VAL A 322 -9.01 20.66 20.80
CA VAL A 322 -7.81 21.48 20.56
C VAL A 322 -8.17 22.96 20.42
N ALA A 323 -7.19 23.84 20.53
CA ALA A 323 -7.44 25.28 20.59
C ALA A 323 -7.80 25.90 19.23
N SER A 324 -7.41 25.29 18.12
CA SER A 324 -7.64 25.83 16.76
C SER A 324 -7.50 24.76 15.69
N VAL A 325 -8.01 25.05 14.48
CA VAL A 325 -7.77 24.24 13.27
C VAL A 325 -6.27 24.12 12.97
N GLY A 326 -5.48 25.21 13.15
CA GLY A 326 -4.02 25.17 12.96
C GLY A 326 -3.33 24.17 13.90
N GLU A 327 -3.70 24.14 15.18
CA GLU A 327 -3.18 23.14 16.13
C GLU A 327 -3.61 21.72 15.75
N ALA A 328 -4.85 21.53 15.26
CA ALA A 328 -5.31 20.24 14.76
C ALA A 328 -4.49 19.76 13.56
N VAL A 329 -4.19 20.64 12.59
CA VAL A 329 -3.36 20.36 11.42
C VAL A 329 -1.93 20.01 11.82
N ASP A 330 -1.35 20.71 12.80
CA ASP A 330 -0.03 20.39 13.32
C ASP A 330 0.03 18.99 13.94
N LEU A 331 -0.96 18.66 14.77
CA LEU A 331 -1.09 17.32 15.37
C LEU A 331 -1.31 16.23 14.31
N ALA A 332 -2.18 16.47 13.34
CA ALA A 332 -2.43 15.53 12.24
C ALA A 332 -1.15 15.33 11.39
N SER A 333 -0.43 16.41 11.06
CA SER A 333 0.83 16.34 10.31
C SER A 333 1.94 15.64 11.11
N GLU A 334 1.97 15.80 12.43
CA GLU A 334 2.89 15.08 13.32
C GLU A 334 2.53 13.57 13.37
N TYR A 335 1.26 13.26 13.45
CA TYR A 335 0.77 11.88 13.40
C TYR A 335 0.97 11.25 12.01
N ALA A 336 0.81 12.00 10.94
CA ALA A 336 0.88 11.55 9.55
C ALA A 336 -0.08 10.38 9.27
N PRO A 337 -1.41 10.62 9.31
CA PRO A 337 -2.43 9.58 9.14
C PRO A 337 -2.48 9.06 7.71
N GLU A 338 -3.10 7.91 7.53
CA GLU A 338 -3.49 7.38 6.23
C GLU A 338 -4.53 8.28 5.57
N HIS A 339 -5.64 8.55 6.27
CA HIS A 339 -6.71 9.44 5.79
C HIS A 339 -6.79 10.69 6.67
N LEU A 340 -6.96 11.84 6.06
CA LEU A 340 -7.20 13.11 6.74
C LEU A 340 -8.41 13.80 6.13
N CYS A 341 -9.51 13.86 6.88
CA CYS A 341 -10.72 14.56 6.48
C CYS A 341 -10.76 15.97 7.09
N LEU A 342 -11.03 16.97 6.28
CA LEU A 342 -11.07 18.38 6.69
C LEU A 342 -12.52 18.89 6.61
N LEU A 343 -13.26 18.78 7.70
CA LEU A 343 -14.63 19.29 7.84
C LEU A 343 -14.58 20.63 8.59
N VAL A 344 -14.05 21.63 7.91
CA VAL A 344 -13.80 22.96 8.47
C VAL A 344 -14.18 24.04 7.45
N ARG A 345 -14.45 25.26 7.91
CA ARG A 345 -14.96 26.35 7.09
C ARG A 345 -14.15 26.67 5.83
N ASN A 346 -12.84 26.65 5.92
CA ASN A 346 -11.93 26.96 4.82
C ASN A 346 -11.09 25.73 4.45
N ALA A 347 -11.74 24.58 4.25
CA ALA A 347 -11.07 23.29 4.08
C ALA A 347 -10.01 23.28 2.97
N ALA A 348 -10.26 23.95 1.84
CA ALA A 348 -9.30 24.03 0.72
C ALA A 348 -8.01 24.77 1.09
N GLU A 349 -8.12 25.90 1.79
CA GLU A 349 -6.96 26.66 2.27
C GLU A 349 -6.20 25.90 3.37
N VAL A 350 -6.94 25.21 4.25
CA VAL A 350 -6.36 24.37 5.30
C VAL A 350 -5.60 23.19 4.71
N ALA A 351 -6.10 22.58 3.63
CA ALA A 351 -5.44 21.46 2.96
C ALA A 351 -4.01 21.79 2.49
N GLU A 352 -3.78 23.04 2.03
CA GLU A 352 -2.44 23.51 1.60
C GLU A 352 -1.42 23.59 2.75
N THR A 353 -1.89 23.65 4.00
CA THR A 353 -1.03 23.72 5.19
C THR A 353 -0.66 22.35 5.77
N VAL A 354 -1.30 21.26 5.30
CA VAL A 354 -1.03 19.91 5.73
C VAL A 354 0.32 19.43 5.19
N ARG A 355 1.20 19.00 6.08
CA ARG A 355 2.54 18.52 5.69
C ARG A 355 2.60 17.03 5.39
N ASN A 356 1.85 16.21 6.13
CA ASN A 356 1.93 14.76 6.04
C ASN A 356 0.54 14.13 6.22
N ALA A 357 0.05 13.48 5.17
CA ALA A 357 -1.11 12.60 5.16
C ALA A 357 -0.99 11.65 3.96
N GLY A 358 -1.58 10.47 4.01
CA GLY A 358 -1.68 9.57 2.87
C GLY A 358 -2.67 10.12 1.83
N GLY A 359 -3.87 10.49 2.26
CA GLY A 359 -4.88 11.19 1.48
C GLY A 359 -5.51 12.33 2.25
N ILE A 360 -5.92 13.40 1.56
CA ILE A 360 -6.63 14.55 2.15
C ILE A 360 -7.98 14.66 1.49
N PHE A 361 -9.05 14.65 2.29
CA PHE A 361 -10.45 14.76 1.86
C PHE A 361 -10.98 16.12 2.31
N VAL A 362 -11.46 16.94 1.38
CA VAL A 362 -11.62 18.37 1.58
C VAL A 362 -13.08 18.77 1.54
N GLY A 363 -13.67 19.07 2.70
CA GLY A 363 -15.04 19.52 2.84
C GLY A 363 -16.07 18.40 2.93
N ASP A 364 -17.32 18.78 3.19
CA ASP A 364 -18.41 17.86 3.51
C ASP A 364 -18.82 16.95 2.34
N ASP A 365 -18.57 17.38 1.10
CA ASP A 365 -18.95 16.63 -0.13
C ASP A 365 -17.87 15.64 -0.58
N ALA A 366 -16.77 15.51 0.15
CA ALA A 366 -15.63 14.64 -0.18
C ALA A 366 -15.40 13.57 0.90
N PRO A 367 -16.31 12.61 1.09
CA PRO A 367 -16.13 11.53 2.06
C PRO A 367 -14.90 10.68 1.68
N GLU A 368 -14.17 10.20 2.68
CA GLU A 368 -12.99 9.36 2.45
C GLU A 368 -13.32 8.08 1.67
N SER A 369 -14.51 7.50 1.89
CA SER A 369 -14.99 6.32 1.17
C SER A 369 -15.12 6.54 -0.34
N LEU A 370 -15.31 7.77 -0.83
CA LEU A 370 -15.26 8.05 -2.26
C LEU A 370 -13.86 7.81 -2.82
N GLY A 371 -12.81 8.14 -2.05
CA GLY A 371 -11.41 7.84 -2.36
C GLY A 371 -11.15 6.34 -2.43
N ASP A 372 -11.81 5.55 -1.61
CA ASP A 372 -11.66 4.10 -1.59
C ASP A 372 -12.21 3.40 -2.83
N TYR A 373 -13.11 4.05 -3.58
CA TYR A 373 -13.80 3.37 -4.70
C TYR A 373 -13.67 4.09 -6.03
N THR A 374 -14.10 5.37 -6.14
CA THR A 374 -14.35 5.99 -7.44
C THR A 374 -13.66 7.32 -7.68
N ALA A 375 -13.04 7.96 -6.68
CA ALA A 375 -12.40 9.26 -6.86
C ALA A 375 -11.19 9.24 -7.81
N GLY A 376 -10.51 8.09 -7.93
CA GLY A 376 -9.39 7.91 -8.85
C GLY A 376 -8.02 7.69 -8.22
N PRO A 377 -7.57 8.45 -7.21
CA PRO A 377 -6.34 8.15 -6.47
C PRO A 377 -6.39 6.75 -5.85
N SER A 378 -5.22 6.09 -5.74
CA SER A 378 -5.18 4.77 -5.10
C SER A 378 -5.41 4.87 -3.58
N HIS A 379 -6.28 4.00 -3.07
CA HIS A 379 -6.52 3.85 -1.63
C HIS A 379 -5.43 3.02 -0.91
N VAL A 380 -4.45 2.50 -1.63
CA VAL A 380 -3.29 1.84 -1.01
C VAL A 380 -2.36 2.94 -0.52
N MET A 381 -2.59 3.39 0.70
CA MET A 381 -1.98 4.57 1.29
C MET A 381 -1.02 4.23 2.43
N PRO A 382 -0.02 5.08 2.70
CA PRO A 382 0.93 4.86 3.79
C PRO A 382 0.24 5.00 5.15
N THR A 383 0.38 3.96 5.99
CA THR A 383 -0.11 3.90 7.37
C THR A 383 1.04 4.03 8.36
N SER A 384 0.74 3.99 9.64
CA SER A 384 1.74 3.93 10.73
C SER A 384 2.75 5.09 10.70
N GLY A 385 2.32 6.25 10.20
CA GLY A 385 3.13 7.45 10.07
C GLY A 385 4.08 7.45 8.89
N ALA A 386 3.98 6.47 8.00
CA ALA A 386 4.82 6.42 6.81
C ALA A 386 4.52 7.55 5.82
N ALA A 387 3.38 8.24 5.91
CA ALA A 387 3.07 9.41 5.11
C ALA A 387 4.08 10.57 5.25
N ARG A 388 5.00 10.51 6.22
CA ARG A 388 6.14 11.42 6.32
C ARG A 388 7.21 11.23 5.24
N TYR A 389 7.26 10.07 4.59
CA TYR A 389 8.29 9.72 3.59
C TYR A 389 7.79 8.83 2.45
N ALA A 390 6.58 8.33 2.54
CA ALA A 390 5.95 7.49 1.53
C ALA A 390 4.70 8.18 0.97
N SER A 391 4.30 7.77 -0.21
CA SER A 391 3.11 8.26 -0.93
C SER A 391 2.10 7.13 -1.12
N PRO A 392 0.83 7.45 -1.45
CA PRO A 392 -0.10 6.45 -1.99
C PRO A 392 0.49 5.73 -3.20
N LEU A 393 0.11 4.47 -3.37
CA LEU A 393 0.56 3.67 -4.50
C LEU A 393 0.19 4.37 -5.83
N GLY A 394 1.17 4.60 -6.67
CA GLY A 394 0.98 5.34 -7.89
C GLY A 394 1.89 4.88 -9.02
N VAL A 395 1.82 5.55 -10.16
CA VAL A 395 2.63 5.23 -11.34
C VAL A 395 4.13 5.20 -11.04
N HIS A 396 4.61 6.10 -10.17
CA HIS A 396 6.02 6.20 -9.78
C HIS A 396 6.55 4.94 -9.08
N ASP A 397 5.70 4.16 -8.41
CA ASP A 397 6.07 2.90 -7.76
C ASP A 397 6.46 1.82 -8.75
N PHE A 398 6.01 1.93 -9.98
CA PHE A 398 6.22 0.97 -11.07
C PHE A 398 7.26 1.41 -12.09
N LEU A 399 7.91 2.56 -11.85
CA LEU A 399 8.95 3.10 -12.70
C LEU A 399 10.32 2.95 -12.04
N LYS A 400 11.32 2.65 -12.86
CA LYS A 400 12.74 2.67 -12.47
C LYS A 400 13.53 3.60 -13.38
N VAL A 401 14.55 4.22 -12.79
CA VAL A 401 15.44 5.17 -13.48
C VAL A 401 16.81 4.54 -13.63
N THR A 402 17.38 4.66 -14.82
CA THR A 402 18.75 4.28 -15.10
C THR A 402 19.52 5.51 -15.58
N SER A 403 20.64 5.83 -14.91
CA SER A 403 21.54 6.89 -15.35
C SER A 403 22.29 6.43 -16.59
N VAL A 404 22.43 7.31 -17.57
CA VAL A 404 23.17 7.06 -18.83
C VAL A 404 24.30 8.08 -18.94
N VAL A 405 25.51 7.60 -19.17
CA VAL A 405 26.67 8.42 -19.47
C VAL A 405 27.18 8.01 -20.85
N ALA A 406 27.07 8.92 -21.82
CA ALA A 406 27.42 8.73 -23.22
C ALA A 406 28.22 9.94 -23.72
N VAL A 407 29.22 10.33 -22.95
CA VAL A 407 30.10 11.45 -23.28
C VAL A 407 30.99 11.13 -24.52
N ASP A 408 31.23 12.12 -25.37
CA ASP A 408 32.18 12.04 -26.42
C ASP A 408 33.62 12.35 -25.96
N LEU A 409 34.61 12.26 -26.86
CA LEU A 409 35.99 12.52 -26.54
C LEU A 409 36.25 13.99 -26.13
N ALA A 410 35.49 14.94 -26.69
CA ALA A 410 35.64 16.35 -26.36
C ALA A 410 35.20 16.62 -24.92
N GLN A 411 34.06 16.05 -24.53
CA GLN A 411 33.56 16.12 -23.16
C GLN A 411 34.47 15.39 -22.19
N LEU A 412 35.00 14.21 -22.59
CA LEU A 412 35.95 13.47 -21.77
C LEU A 412 37.23 14.27 -21.54
N ARG A 413 37.73 15.00 -22.56
CA ARG A 413 38.90 15.87 -22.41
C ARG A 413 38.65 17.03 -21.43
N THR A 414 37.41 17.49 -21.33
CA THR A 414 37.04 18.57 -20.39
C THR A 414 36.91 18.09 -18.95
N THR A 415 36.29 16.94 -18.73
CA THR A 415 35.94 16.46 -17.37
C THR A 415 36.88 15.36 -16.86
N GLY A 416 37.47 14.58 -17.75
CA GLY A 416 38.33 13.41 -17.43
C GLY A 416 39.53 13.72 -16.54
N PRO A 417 40.30 14.81 -16.80
CA PRO A 417 41.46 15.14 -15.96
C PRO A 417 41.11 15.36 -14.48
N ALA A 418 39.99 16.00 -14.18
CA ALA A 418 39.52 16.19 -12.84
C ALA A 418 39.11 14.86 -12.21
N ALA A 419 38.37 14.03 -12.93
CA ALA A 419 37.92 12.71 -12.44
C ALA A 419 39.13 11.78 -12.17
N ALA A 420 40.13 11.73 -13.05
CA ALA A 420 41.34 10.94 -12.82
C ALA A 420 42.10 11.42 -11.56
N LYS A 421 42.20 12.72 -11.35
CA LYS A 421 42.85 13.31 -10.17
C LYS A 421 42.12 12.94 -8.87
N ILE A 422 40.79 13.00 -8.86
CA ILE A 422 39.97 12.58 -7.71
C ILE A 422 40.18 11.09 -7.42
N ALA A 423 40.06 10.23 -8.44
CA ALA A 423 40.24 8.79 -8.31
C ALA A 423 41.62 8.43 -7.70
N ARG A 424 42.69 9.14 -8.11
CA ARG A 424 44.01 8.95 -7.52
C ARG A 424 44.08 9.39 -6.08
N ALA A 425 43.46 10.51 -5.72
CA ALA A 425 43.41 11.00 -4.33
C ALA A 425 42.65 10.05 -3.41
N GLU A 426 41.65 9.34 -3.94
CA GLU A 426 40.91 8.28 -3.22
C GLU A 426 41.64 6.93 -3.18
N GLY A 427 42.81 6.80 -3.87
CA GLY A 427 43.58 5.56 -3.95
C GLY A 427 43.13 4.59 -5.05
N PHE A 428 42.17 4.97 -5.90
CA PHE A 428 41.63 4.14 -6.98
C PHE A 428 42.40 4.32 -8.28
N THR A 429 43.63 3.78 -8.35
CA THR A 429 44.50 3.95 -9.50
C THR A 429 43.97 3.34 -10.81
N ALA A 430 43.22 2.23 -10.73
CA ALA A 430 42.60 1.62 -11.91
C ALA A 430 41.50 2.51 -12.50
N HIS A 431 40.72 3.22 -11.65
CA HIS A 431 39.72 4.20 -12.07
C HIS A 431 40.40 5.36 -12.81
N ALA A 432 41.44 5.94 -12.21
CA ALA A 432 42.21 6.99 -12.88
C ALA A 432 42.77 6.51 -14.24
N ARG A 433 43.39 5.33 -14.26
CA ARG A 433 44.00 4.79 -15.50
C ARG A 433 42.97 4.52 -16.59
N SER A 434 41.74 4.10 -16.22
CA SER A 434 40.69 3.89 -17.23
C SER A 434 40.29 5.16 -17.98
N ILE A 435 40.40 6.32 -17.32
CA ILE A 435 40.15 7.64 -17.92
C ILE A 435 41.34 8.09 -18.73
N GLU A 436 42.54 8.00 -18.16
CA GLU A 436 43.79 8.45 -18.78
C GLU A 436 44.06 7.73 -20.09
N LEU A 437 43.88 6.40 -20.18
CA LEU A 437 44.03 5.62 -21.39
C LEU A 437 43.16 6.12 -22.56
N ARG A 438 41.94 6.56 -22.24
CA ARG A 438 41.02 7.14 -23.25
C ARG A 438 41.45 8.53 -23.69
N LEU A 439 42.09 9.31 -22.79
CA LEU A 439 42.63 10.63 -23.10
C LEU A 439 43.93 10.54 -23.91
N GLU A 440 44.74 9.50 -23.68
CA GLU A 440 46.01 9.23 -24.39
C GLU A 440 45.81 8.73 -25.86
N GLY A 441 44.55 8.46 -26.24
CA GLY A 441 44.23 8.04 -27.60
C GLY A 441 44.53 6.55 -27.83
N GLY A 442 44.20 5.69 -26.86
CA GLY A 442 44.28 4.24 -27.03
C GLY A 442 43.52 3.80 -28.28
N GLU A 443 44.20 3.22 -29.28
CA GLU A 443 43.55 2.61 -30.44
C GLU A 443 42.57 1.54 -29.92
N PRO A 444 41.32 1.52 -30.42
CA PRO A 444 40.42 0.44 -30.10
C PRO A 444 41.04 -0.87 -30.58
N PRO A 445 40.95 -1.98 -29.85
CA PRO A 445 41.42 -3.27 -30.31
C PRO A 445 40.78 -3.55 -31.68
N ALA A 446 41.59 -3.90 -32.66
CA ALA A 446 41.15 -4.29 -34.00
C ALA A 446 40.07 -5.39 -33.85
N LYS A 447 38.90 -5.18 -34.44
CA LYS A 447 37.78 -6.13 -34.41
C LYS A 447 38.14 -7.42 -35.15
#